data_4607cb989ab8273bd805384bb0ceaa15
#
_entry.id   4607cb989ab8273bd805384bb0ceaa15
#
_cell.length_a   1.000
_cell.length_b   1.000
_cell.length_c   1.000
_cell.angle_alpha   90.00
_cell.angle_beta   90.00
_cell.angle_gamma   90.00
#
_symmetry.space_group_name_H-M   'P 1'
#
loop_
_entity.id
_entity.type
_entity.pdbx_description
1 polymer ?
#
loop_
_entity_poly.entity_id
_entity_poly.type
_entity_poly.pdbx_seq_one_letter_code
_entity_poly.pdbx_strand_id
1 'polypeptide(L)'
;MLSATARGRLRRLWVNFGFNDELASKVRYEMDMVLLRSRCALSLAYKRQVRELARRRHLLVHLGCGNALFPGWINLDCYPPRPADNVQILVLDMRRGLPMADQSVTALFSEHFLEHLPFDIVRSVILPEIKRVLEPGGRIRIGIPNGEYFIEQYVAYRAGRRDQVFDDNRNNKTPMTMLNEIAHGYGHHFVYDFETFSDLLLAAGFVNVRRCMPRETAFEEFKDKDRIDPWREAMTLFVEAEAPSDCH
;
A
#
# COMPACT_ATOMS: atom_id res chain seq x y z
N MET A 1 3.88 9.33 -20.13
CA MET A 1 4.87 9.72 -19.10
C MET A 1 5.94 10.59 -19.71
N LEU A 2 6.32 11.69 -19.06
CA LEU A 2 7.43 12.53 -19.49
C LEU A 2 8.76 11.76 -19.37
N SER A 3 9.70 11.96 -20.29
CA SER A 3 11.04 11.37 -20.21
C SER A 3 11.78 11.83 -18.94
N ALA A 4 12.77 11.07 -18.47
CA ALA A 4 13.58 11.43 -17.29
C ALA A 4 14.24 12.81 -17.46
N THR A 5 14.65 13.16 -18.68
CA THR A 5 15.26 14.46 -19.02
C THR A 5 14.25 15.62 -18.97
N ALA A 6 13.01 15.39 -19.42
CA ALA A 6 11.93 16.39 -19.35
C ALA A 6 11.51 16.61 -17.87
N ARG A 7 11.51 15.56 -17.06
CA ARG A 7 11.24 15.63 -15.62
C ARG A 7 12.30 16.46 -14.88
N GLY A 8 13.58 16.26 -15.21
CA GLY A 8 14.68 17.04 -14.61
C GLY A 8 14.64 18.53 -15.00
N ARG A 9 14.21 18.87 -16.23
CA ARG A 9 14.06 20.26 -16.67
C ARG A 9 12.88 20.95 -15.96
N LEU A 10 11.74 20.30 -15.86
CA LEU A 10 10.58 20.81 -15.12
C LEU A 10 10.92 21.05 -13.64
N ARG A 11 11.59 20.10 -12.98
CA ARG A 11 12.03 20.26 -11.58
C ARG A 11 12.91 21.50 -11.42
N ARG A 12 13.90 21.74 -12.29
CA ARG A 12 14.77 22.94 -12.23
C ARG A 12 13.97 24.23 -12.41
N LEU A 13 13.00 24.26 -13.32
CA LEU A 13 12.14 25.42 -13.51
C LEU A 13 11.33 25.71 -12.24
N TRP A 14 10.73 24.72 -11.63
CA TRP A 14 9.92 24.88 -10.40
C TRP A 14 10.76 25.38 -9.23
N VAL A 15 11.96 24.82 -9.04
CA VAL A 15 12.90 25.29 -8.01
C VAL A 15 13.34 26.73 -8.28
N ASN A 16 13.61 27.10 -9.53
CA ASN A 16 13.97 28.46 -9.90
C ASN A 16 12.83 29.50 -9.68
N PHE A 17 11.57 29.05 -9.69
CA PHE A 17 10.41 29.85 -9.32
C PHE A 17 10.12 29.86 -7.80
N GLY A 18 11.01 29.29 -6.97
CA GLY A 18 10.85 29.25 -5.52
C GLY A 18 9.82 28.25 -5.01
N PHE A 19 9.37 27.31 -5.87
CA PHE A 19 8.49 26.23 -5.41
C PHE A 19 9.31 25.17 -4.66
N ASN A 20 8.77 24.73 -3.54
CA ASN A 20 9.29 23.63 -2.75
C ASN A 20 9.17 22.30 -3.56
N ASP A 21 10.21 21.47 -3.52
CA ASP A 21 10.25 20.16 -4.19
C ASP A 21 9.07 19.24 -3.76
N GLU A 22 8.61 19.36 -2.52
CA GLU A 22 7.49 18.60 -1.99
C GLU A 22 6.18 18.99 -2.68
N LEU A 23 5.90 20.29 -2.78
CA LEU A 23 4.72 20.79 -3.50
C LEU A 23 4.75 20.38 -4.96
N ALA A 24 5.90 20.53 -5.62
CA ALA A 24 6.08 20.13 -7.02
C ALA A 24 5.82 18.62 -7.22
N SER A 25 6.24 17.80 -6.26
CA SER A 25 6.00 16.35 -6.27
C SER A 25 4.51 16.01 -6.12
N LYS A 26 3.83 16.66 -5.18
CA LYS A 26 2.37 16.49 -4.95
C LYS A 26 1.56 16.92 -6.17
N VAL A 27 1.85 18.09 -6.74
CA VAL A 27 1.17 18.56 -7.97
C VAL A 27 1.39 17.60 -9.13
N ARG A 28 2.62 17.12 -9.32
CA ARG A 28 2.92 16.17 -10.37
C ARG A 28 2.15 14.86 -10.18
N TYR A 29 2.11 14.33 -8.97
CA TYR A 29 1.35 13.12 -8.66
C TYR A 29 -0.13 13.28 -9.03
N GLU A 30 -0.76 14.38 -8.62
CA GLU A 30 -2.17 14.63 -8.97
C GLU A 30 -2.39 14.79 -10.47
N MET A 31 -1.46 15.43 -11.20
CA MET A 31 -1.51 15.52 -12.66
C MET A 31 -1.39 14.12 -13.31
N ASP A 32 -0.47 13.28 -12.83
CA ASP A 32 -0.33 11.91 -13.30
C ASP A 32 -1.62 11.11 -13.07
N MET A 33 -2.29 11.31 -11.92
CA MET A 33 -3.57 10.65 -11.61
C MET A 33 -4.71 11.17 -12.48
N VAL A 34 -4.77 12.46 -12.79
CA VAL A 34 -5.74 13.02 -13.76
C VAL A 34 -5.53 12.40 -15.14
N LEU A 35 -4.29 12.33 -15.60
CA LEU A 35 -3.96 11.73 -16.89
C LEU A 35 -4.28 10.22 -16.92
N LEU A 36 -3.99 9.51 -15.84
CA LEU A 36 -4.33 8.10 -15.70
C LEU A 36 -5.85 7.89 -15.80
N ARG A 37 -6.63 8.64 -15.03
CA ARG A 37 -8.11 8.58 -15.08
C ARG A 37 -8.66 8.86 -16.47
N SER A 38 -8.12 9.87 -17.15
CA SER A 38 -8.52 10.21 -18.50
C SER A 38 -8.21 9.08 -19.51
N ARG A 39 -7.02 8.47 -19.40
CA ARG A 39 -6.65 7.29 -20.22
C ARG A 39 -7.56 6.11 -19.96
N CYS A 40 -7.83 5.78 -18.71
CA CYS A 40 -8.77 4.72 -18.33
C CYS A 40 -10.17 4.98 -18.89
N ALA A 41 -10.66 6.22 -18.80
CA ALA A 41 -11.99 6.60 -19.32
C ALA A 41 -12.10 6.49 -20.84
N LEU A 42 -11.01 6.74 -21.59
CA LEU A 42 -10.97 6.69 -23.05
C LEU A 42 -10.62 5.30 -23.60
N SER A 43 -9.93 4.46 -22.82
CA SER A 43 -9.44 3.15 -23.29
C SER A 43 -10.55 2.10 -23.36
N LEU A 44 -10.83 1.61 -24.55
CA LEU A 44 -11.76 0.49 -24.76
C LEU A 44 -11.23 -0.82 -24.14
N ALA A 45 -9.90 -1.04 -24.20
CA ALA A 45 -9.25 -2.21 -23.62
C ALA A 45 -9.42 -2.20 -22.09
N TYR A 46 -9.20 -1.05 -21.42
CA TYR A 46 -9.42 -0.90 -20.00
C TYR A 46 -10.90 -1.16 -19.63
N LYS A 47 -11.83 -0.55 -20.36
CA LYS A 47 -13.27 -0.77 -20.12
C LYS A 47 -13.70 -2.22 -20.30
N ARG A 48 -13.09 -2.95 -21.25
CA ARG A 48 -13.32 -4.38 -21.44
C ARG A 48 -12.79 -5.18 -20.24
N GLN A 49 -11.57 -4.89 -19.82
CA GLN A 49 -10.94 -5.55 -18.67
C GLN A 49 -11.74 -5.33 -17.39
N VAL A 50 -12.19 -4.10 -17.11
CA VAL A 50 -13.03 -3.77 -15.94
C VAL A 50 -14.37 -4.54 -16.00
N ARG A 51 -15.04 -4.58 -17.16
CA ARG A 51 -16.28 -5.33 -17.31
C ARG A 51 -16.10 -6.84 -17.12
N GLU A 52 -14.98 -7.37 -17.52
CA GLU A 52 -14.64 -8.78 -17.31
C GLU A 52 -14.40 -9.05 -15.81
N LEU A 53 -13.63 -8.20 -15.13
CA LEU A 53 -13.38 -8.31 -13.69
C LEU A 53 -14.68 -8.22 -12.87
N ALA A 54 -15.59 -7.31 -13.23
CA ALA A 54 -16.87 -7.15 -12.55
C ALA A 54 -17.81 -8.38 -12.63
N ARG A 55 -17.52 -9.32 -13.54
CA ARG A 55 -18.28 -10.58 -13.69
C ARG A 55 -17.66 -11.76 -12.96
N ARG A 56 -16.40 -11.63 -12.55
CA ARG A 56 -15.65 -12.69 -11.89
C ARG A 56 -15.96 -12.71 -10.40
N ARG A 57 -15.76 -13.87 -9.80
CA ARG A 57 -15.90 -14.13 -8.36
C ARG A 57 -14.66 -14.87 -7.86
N HIS A 58 -14.52 -14.95 -6.56
CA HIS A 58 -13.42 -15.62 -5.90
C HIS A 58 -12.05 -15.10 -6.37
N LEU A 59 -11.94 -13.78 -6.48
CA LEU A 59 -10.73 -13.10 -6.93
C LEU A 59 -9.70 -13.04 -5.81
N LEU A 60 -8.43 -13.13 -6.19
CA LEU A 60 -7.29 -12.80 -5.34
C LEU A 60 -6.75 -11.45 -5.82
N VAL A 61 -6.59 -10.46 -4.93
CA VAL A 61 -6.23 -9.09 -5.28
C VAL A 61 -4.96 -8.66 -4.55
N HIS A 62 -3.99 -8.14 -5.29
CA HIS A 62 -2.79 -7.52 -4.75
C HIS A 62 -2.87 -6.00 -4.97
N LEU A 63 -3.04 -5.25 -3.89
CA LEU A 63 -3.23 -3.82 -3.88
C LEU A 63 -1.90 -3.08 -3.65
N GLY A 64 -1.54 -2.15 -4.54
CA GLY A 64 -0.27 -1.45 -4.47
C GLY A 64 0.91 -2.37 -4.81
N CYS A 65 0.78 -3.16 -5.88
CA CYS A 65 1.71 -4.25 -6.18
C CYS A 65 3.14 -3.80 -6.49
N GLY A 66 3.36 -2.56 -6.91
CA GLY A 66 4.65 -2.10 -7.40
C GLY A 66 5.20 -3.05 -8.47
N ASN A 67 6.41 -3.57 -8.25
CA ASN A 67 7.01 -4.59 -9.11
C ASN A 67 6.95 -6.02 -8.53
N ALA A 68 6.28 -6.22 -7.39
CA ALA A 68 6.07 -7.53 -6.78
C ALA A 68 4.76 -8.13 -7.32
N LEU A 69 4.84 -8.78 -8.46
CA LEU A 69 3.67 -9.31 -9.16
C LEU A 69 3.39 -10.75 -8.74
N PHE A 70 2.14 -11.06 -8.40
CA PHE A 70 1.71 -12.40 -8.02
C PHE A 70 0.97 -13.07 -9.18
N PRO A 71 1.48 -14.20 -9.70
CA PRO A 71 0.76 -15.02 -10.67
C PRO A 71 -0.58 -15.51 -10.07
N GLY A 72 -1.63 -15.48 -10.89
CA GLY A 72 -2.98 -15.87 -10.46
C GLY A 72 -3.75 -14.79 -9.69
N TRP A 73 -3.11 -13.67 -9.34
CA TRP A 73 -3.72 -12.53 -8.66
C TRP A 73 -4.02 -11.39 -9.64
N ILE A 74 -4.97 -10.54 -9.28
CA ILE A 74 -5.20 -9.25 -9.93
C ILE A 74 -4.28 -8.24 -9.27
N ASN A 75 -3.21 -7.86 -9.96
CA ASN A 75 -2.21 -6.93 -9.45
C ASN A 75 -2.63 -5.50 -9.79
N LEU A 76 -2.85 -4.67 -8.78
CA LEU A 76 -3.33 -3.28 -8.91
C LEU A 76 -2.24 -2.30 -8.50
N ASP A 77 -2.02 -1.27 -9.33
CA ASP A 77 -1.16 -0.14 -8.99
C ASP A 77 -1.61 1.13 -9.73
N CYS A 78 -1.18 2.30 -9.26
CA CYS A 78 -1.40 3.56 -9.96
C CYS A 78 -0.31 3.86 -11.01
N TYR A 79 0.83 3.19 -10.92
CA TYR A 79 1.88 3.23 -11.93
C TYR A 79 2.05 1.85 -12.58
N PRO A 80 2.33 1.79 -13.90
CA PRO A 80 2.53 0.51 -14.55
C PRO A 80 3.80 -0.18 -14.00
N PRO A 81 3.68 -1.39 -13.43
CA PRO A 81 4.84 -2.19 -13.05
C PRO A 81 5.64 -2.63 -14.29
N ARG A 82 6.80 -3.25 -14.05
CA ARG A 82 7.55 -3.87 -15.14
C ARG A 82 6.70 -4.99 -15.76
N PRO A 83 6.63 -5.09 -17.09
CA PRO A 83 5.93 -6.19 -17.72
C PRO A 83 6.46 -7.56 -17.24
N ALA A 84 5.55 -8.48 -16.99
CA ALA A 84 5.86 -9.87 -16.66
C ALA A 84 4.85 -10.79 -17.35
N ASP A 85 5.31 -11.96 -17.75
CA ASP A 85 4.46 -12.94 -18.41
C ASP A 85 3.50 -13.61 -17.43
N ASN A 86 2.32 -13.96 -17.91
CA ASN A 86 1.30 -14.71 -17.17
C ASN A 86 0.81 -14.04 -15.87
N VAL A 87 0.87 -12.71 -15.78
CA VAL A 87 0.30 -11.95 -14.66
C VAL A 87 -0.77 -10.98 -15.15
N GLN A 88 -1.85 -10.87 -14.42
CA GLN A 88 -2.88 -9.88 -14.68
C GLN A 88 -2.58 -8.58 -13.93
N ILE A 89 -2.44 -7.49 -14.67
CA ILE A 89 -2.16 -6.16 -14.14
C ILE A 89 -3.27 -5.21 -14.54
N LEU A 90 -3.73 -4.40 -13.61
CA LEU A 90 -4.64 -3.29 -13.87
C LEU A 90 -4.09 -2.01 -13.26
N VAL A 91 -3.87 -1.00 -14.08
CA VAL A 91 -3.35 0.31 -13.65
C VAL A 91 -4.51 1.28 -13.49
N LEU A 92 -4.73 1.79 -12.25
CA LEU A 92 -5.84 2.67 -11.93
C LEU A 92 -5.52 3.58 -10.73
N ASP A 93 -6.28 4.66 -10.57
CA ASP A 93 -6.29 5.45 -9.33
C ASP A 93 -7.26 4.81 -8.32
N MET A 94 -6.73 4.02 -7.40
CA MET A 94 -7.51 3.27 -6.40
C MET A 94 -8.30 4.16 -5.43
N ARG A 95 -7.97 5.44 -5.34
CA ARG A 95 -8.75 6.43 -4.57
C ARG A 95 -10.14 6.69 -5.15
N ARG A 96 -10.44 6.15 -6.34
CA ARG A 96 -11.73 6.23 -7.02
C ARG A 96 -12.55 4.95 -6.95
N GLY A 97 -12.12 4.01 -6.11
CA GLY A 97 -12.74 2.72 -5.92
C GLY A 97 -12.06 1.59 -6.67
N LEU A 98 -12.49 0.38 -6.38
CA LEU A 98 -11.98 -0.86 -6.98
C LEU A 98 -12.97 -1.38 -8.03
N PRO A 99 -12.50 -1.81 -9.22
CA PRO A 99 -13.38 -2.20 -10.34
C PRO A 99 -13.92 -3.63 -10.22
N MET A 100 -13.94 -4.19 -9.03
CA MET A 100 -14.54 -5.49 -8.74
C MET A 100 -15.97 -5.30 -8.25
N ALA A 101 -16.81 -6.32 -8.49
CA ALA A 101 -18.16 -6.34 -7.95
C ALA A 101 -18.13 -6.48 -6.42
N ASP A 102 -19.24 -6.14 -5.78
CA ASP A 102 -19.44 -6.41 -4.37
C ASP A 102 -19.32 -7.92 -4.11
N GLN A 103 -18.70 -8.29 -2.99
CA GLN A 103 -18.57 -9.66 -2.54
C GLN A 103 -18.01 -10.60 -3.64
N SER A 104 -16.89 -10.23 -4.25
CA SER A 104 -16.28 -10.98 -5.34
C SER A 104 -14.81 -11.35 -5.12
N VAL A 105 -14.23 -10.92 -4.01
CA VAL A 105 -12.82 -11.11 -3.67
C VAL A 105 -12.71 -12.02 -2.45
N THR A 106 -12.01 -13.14 -2.60
CA THR A 106 -11.75 -14.08 -1.50
C THR A 106 -10.63 -13.60 -0.58
N ALA A 107 -9.54 -13.06 -1.18
CA ALA A 107 -8.42 -12.56 -0.41
C ALA A 107 -7.79 -11.33 -1.07
N LEU A 108 -7.36 -10.39 -0.21
CA LEU A 108 -6.67 -9.18 -0.62
C LEU A 108 -5.36 -9.03 0.17
N PHE A 109 -4.26 -8.87 -0.56
CA PHE A 109 -2.94 -8.60 -0.02
C PHE A 109 -2.49 -7.18 -0.36
N SER A 110 -1.82 -6.51 0.56
CA SER A 110 -1.18 -5.21 0.34
C SER A 110 0.06 -5.09 1.22
N GLU A 111 1.18 -4.59 0.66
CA GLU A 111 2.40 -4.37 1.43
C GLU A 111 3.06 -3.07 1.01
N HIS A 112 3.30 -2.18 2.00
CA HIS A 112 3.91 -0.86 1.81
C HIS A 112 3.19 -0.03 0.73
N PHE A 113 1.89 0.17 0.92
CA PHE A 113 1.04 0.95 0.04
C PHE A 113 0.17 1.96 0.80
N LEU A 114 -0.49 1.55 1.90
CA LEU A 114 -1.48 2.41 2.56
C LEU A 114 -0.87 3.66 3.19
N GLU A 115 0.37 3.60 3.63
CA GLU A 115 1.12 4.74 4.17
C GLU A 115 1.37 5.86 3.15
N HIS A 116 1.30 5.53 1.85
CA HIS A 116 1.41 6.51 0.76
C HIS A 116 0.10 7.25 0.46
N LEU A 117 -0.96 6.93 1.17
CA LEU A 117 -2.26 7.58 1.04
C LEU A 117 -2.56 8.45 2.27
N PRO A 118 -3.23 9.60 2.09
CA PRO A 118 -3.71 10.37 3.23
C PRO A 118 -4.61 9.53 4.14
N PHE A 119 -4.46 9.70 5.44
CA PHE A 119 -5.22 8.95 6.46
C PHE A 119 -6.72 8.94 6.20
N ASP A 120 -7.29 10.11 5.85
CA ASP A 120 -8.72 10.22 5.56
C ASP A 120 -9.14 9.44 4.31
N ILE A 121 -8.26 9.33 3.31
CA ILE A 121 -8.53 8.52 2.11
C ILE A 121 -8.50 7.03 2.44
N VAL A 122 -7.54 6.59 3.27
CA VAL A 122 -7.52 5.20 3.74
C VAL A 122 -8.81 4.87 4.49
N ARG A 123 -9.20 5.73 5.45
CA ARG A 123 -10.38 5.54 6.29
C ARG A 123 -11.70 5.60 5.50
N SER A 124 -11.86 6.60 4.61
CA SER A 124 -13.17 6.90 4.01
C SER A 124 -13.37 6.31 2.62
N VAL A 125 -12.31 5.84 1.96
CA VAL A 125 -12.40 5.28 0.60
C VAL A 125 -11.80 3.87 0.53
N ILE A 126 -10.52 3.70 0.91
CA ILE A 126 -9.81 2.45 0.63
C ILE A 126 -10.37 1.29 1.46
N LEU A 127 -10.46 1.44 2.79
CA LEU A 127 -10.98 0.37 3.65
C LEU A 127 -12.45 0.04 3.36
N PRO A 128 -13.37 1.02 3.17
CA PRO A 128 -14.72 0.73 2.71
C PRO A 128 -14.79 -0.01 1.37
N GLU A 129 -13.93 0.35 0.39
CA GLU A 129 -13.89 -0.34 -0.90
C GLU A 129 -13.34 -1.77 -0.79
N ILE A 130 -12.28 -1.98 0.01
CA ILE A 130 -11.79 -3.32 0.32
C ILE A 130 -12.92 -4.15 0.93
N LYS A 131 -13.63 -3.59 1.92
CA LYS A 131 -14.75 -4.27 2.59
C LYS A 131 -15.89 -4.60 1.61
N ARG A 132 -16.24 -3.67 0.72
CA ARG A 132 -17.29 -3.85 -0.29
C ARG A 132 -17.00 -5.02 -1.23
N VAL A 133 -15.76 -5.13 -1.70
CA VAL A 133 -15.39 -6.15 -2.69
C VAL A 133 -15.16 -7.53 -2.08
N LEU A 134 -14.82 -7.61 -0.78
CA LEU A 134 -14.61 -8.88 -0.11
C LEU A 134 -15.92 -9.65 0.05
N GLU A 135 -15.89 -10.93 -0.29
CA GLU A 135 -16.98 -11.85 0.02
C GLU A 135 -17.13 -12.07 1.54
N PRO A 136 -18.30 -12.52 2.03
CA PRO A 136 -18.45 -12.89 3.45
C PRO A 136 -17.37 -13.91 3.86
N GLY A 137 -16.65 -13.62 4.97
CA GLY A 137 -15.47 -14.39 5.38
C GLY A 137 -14.23 -14.18 4.52
N GLY A 138 -14.26 -13.27 3.55
CA GLY A 138 -13.09 -12.87 2.76
C GLY A 138 -12.02 -12.22 3.63
N ARG A 139 -10.76 -12.33 3.24
CA ARG A 139 -9.60 -12.09 4.12
C ARG A 139 -8.70 -11.01 3.58
N ILE A 140 -8.07 -10.26 4.49
CA ILE A 140 -7.02 -9.31 4.14
C ILE A 140 -5.73 -9.64 4.89
N ARG A 141 -4.59 -9.37 4.23
CA ARG A 141 -3.26 -9.27 4.85
C ARG A 141 -2.62 -7.98 4.39
N ILE A 142 -2.31 -7.12 5.36
CA ILE A 142 -1.77 -5.78 5.08
C ILE A 142 -0.46 -5.61 5.86
N GLY A 143 0.62 -5.32 5.13
CA GLY A 143 1.91 -4.93 5.67
C GLY A 143 2.12 -3.42 5.52
N ILE A 144 2.43 -2.74 6.62
CA ILE A 144 2.70 -1.29 6.68
C ILE A 144 3.94 -1.02 7.53
N PRO A 145 4.63 0.12 7.37
CA PRO A 145 5.71 0.49 8.28
C PRO A 145 5.25 0.51 9.74
N ASN A 146 5.99 -0.18 10.60
CA ASN A 146 5.67 -0.31 12.03
C ASN A 146 6.16 0.91 12.82
N GLY A 147 5.26 1.83 13.15
CA GLY A 147 5.59 3.02 13.95
C GLY A 147 6.16 2.68 15.33
N GLU A 148 5.64 1.64 15.98
CA GLU A 148 6.14 1.17 17.28
C GLU A 148 7.63 0.82 17.22
N TYR A 149 8.02 0.06 16.19
CA TYR A 149 9.42 -0.33 15.99
C TYR A 149 10.36 0.89 15.98
N PHE A 150 10.03 1.95 15.25
CA PHE A 150 10.87 3.14 15.17
C PHE A 150 10.94 3.92 16.49
N ILE A 151 9.83 3.97 17.24
CA ILE A 151 9.78 4.58 18.57
C ILE A 151 10.62 3.77 19.56
N GLU A 152 10.50 2.45 19.56
CA GLU A 152 11.29 1.55 20.40
C GLU A 152 12.80 1.68 20.12
N GLN A 153 13.19 1.78 18.83
CA GLN A 153 14.58 2.05 18.45
C GLN A 153 15.10 3.37 19.06
N TYR A 154 14.27 4.42 19.04
CA TYR A 154 14.63 5.70 19.65
C TYR A 154 14.77 5.57 21.18
N VAL A 155 13.84 4.91 21.83
CA VAL A 155 13.87 4.69 23.29
C VAL A 155 15.10 3.87 23.70
N ALA A 156 15.39 2.78 23.00
CA ALA A 156 16.60 1.96 23.22
C ALA A 156 17.87 2.77 23.07
N TYR A 157 17.97 3.55 22.01
CA TYR A 157 19.11 4.45 21.77
C TYR A 157 19.32 5.45 22.91
N ARG A 158 18.23 6.10 23.38
CA ARG A 158 18.27 7.06 24.50
C ARG A 158 18.67 6.40 25.82
N ALA A 159 18.29 5.16 26.02
CA ALA A 159 18.67 4.37 27.20
C ALA A 159 20.08 3.77 27.13
N GLY A 160 20.86 4.05 26.08
CA GLY A 160 22.21 3.51 25.88
C GLY A 160 22.27 2.07 25.39
N ARG A 161 21.14 1.42 25.12
CA ARG A 161 21.05 0.04 24.59
C ARG A 161 21.32 0.02 23.09
N ARG A 162 22.57 0.26 22.70
CA ARG A 162 22.99 0.38 21.29
C ARG A 162 22.91 -0.94 20.53
N ASP A 163 23.10 -2.04 21.23
CA ASP A 163 22.98 -3.41 20.72
C ASP A 163 21.54 -3.79 20.30
N GLN A 164 20.55 -3.06 20.79
CA GLN A 164 19.13 -3.25 20.45
C GLN A 164 18.66 -2.32 19.33
N VAL A 165 19.53 -1.47 18.83
CA VAL A 165 19.20 -0.54 17.73
C VAL A 165 19.65 -1.17 16.42
N PHE A 166 18.71 -1.30 15.48
CA PHE A 166 19.00 -1.82 14.16
C PHE A 166 19.92 -0.87 13.39
N ASP A 167 21.14 -1.31 13.15
CA ASP A 167 22.12 -0.60 12.31
C ASP A 167 21.89 -1.03 10.85
N ASP A 168 21.22 -0.22 10.07
CA ASP A 168 21.01 -0.49 8.66
C ASP A 168 22.22 -0.15 7.80
N ASN A 169 23.36 0.23 8.41
CA ASN A 169 24.59 0.64 7.72
C ASN A 169 24.38 1.68 6.58
N ARG A 170 23.19 2.24 6.47
CA ARG A 170 22.82 3.22 5.47
C ARG A 170 23.01 4.63 6.03
N ASN A 171 24.16 5.22 5.82
CA ASN A 171 24.43 6.64 6.05
C ASN A 171 24.48 7.12 7.52
N ASN A 172 24.92 6.31 8.49
CA ASN A 172 25.12 6.73 9.90
C ASN A 172 23.90 7.47 10.49
N LYS A 173 22.68 7.01 10.22
CA LYS A 173 21.46 7.66 10.69
C LYS A 173 21.25 7.43 12.18
N THR A 174 20.84 8.48 12.88
CA THR A 174 20.33 8.33 14.25
C THR A 174 18.90 7.79 14.22
N PRO A 175 18.42 7.12 15.29
CA PRO A 175 17.03 6.68 15.36
C PRO A 175 16.00 7.81 15.17
N MET A 176 16.33 9.05 15.58
CA MET A 176 15.47 10.22 15.32
C MET A 176 15.42 10.55 13.81
N THR A 177 16.55 10.43 13.11
CA THR A 177 16.58 10.62 11.65
C THR A 177 15.77 9.53 10.94
N MET A 178 15.85 8.29 11.40
CA MET A 178 15.06 7.17 10.86
C MET A 178 13.57 7.38 11.09
N LEU A 179 13.16 7.85 12.27
CA LEU A 179 11.78 8.16 12.59
C LEU A 179 11.22 9.27 11.69
N ASN A 180 12.00 10.32 11.44
CA ASN A 180 11.60 11.37 10.51
C ASN A 180 11.55 10.86 9.06
N GLU A 181 12.48 9.99 8.67
CA GLU A 181 12.49 9.42 7.32
C GLU A 181 11.26 8.54 7.06
N ILE A 182 10.87 7.70 8.03
CA ILE A 182 9.66 6.90 7.88
C ILE A 182 8.38 7.73 7.91
N ALA A 183 8.37 8.85 8.64
CA ALA A 183 7.21 9.72 8.75
C ALA A 183 7.04 10.65 7.54
N HIS A 184 8.14 11.11 6.94
CA HIS A 184 8.13 12.16 5.91
C HIS A 184 8.87 11.78 4.62
N GLY A 185 9.70 10.73 4.66
CA GLY A 185 10.40 10.21 3.49
C GLY A 185 9.51 9.30 2.64
N TYR A 186 10.05 8.85 1.50
CA TYR A 186 9.42 7.87 0.58
C TYR A 186 8.03 8.26 0.06
N GLY A 187 7.53 9.45 0.36
CA GLY A 187 6.16 9.88 0.03
C GLY A 187 5.10 9.35 0.98
N HIS A 188 5.48 9.00 2.20
CA HIS A 188 4.55 8.59 3.24
C HIS A 188 3.70 9.78 3.71
N HIS A 189 2.44 9.51 3.97
CA HIS A 189 1.46 10.45 4.51
C HIS A 189 1.11 10.17 5.96
N PHE A 190 1.24 8.91 6.40
CA PHE A 190 0.91 8.50 7.76
C PHE A 190 1.74 7.31 8.21
N VAL A 191 2.10 7.26 9.48
CA VAL A 191 2.78 6.12 10.13
C VAL A 191 1.79 5.50 11.10
N TYR A 192 1.63 4.19 11.01
CA TYR A 192 0.69 3.43 11.80
C TYR A 192 1.41 2.65 12.90
N ASP A 193 0.71 2.45 14.01
CA ASP A 193 0.94 1.38 14.97
C ASP A 193 -0.21 0.35 14.88
N PHE A 194 -0.10 -0.72 15.64
CA PHE A 194 -1.12 -1.77 15.61
C PHE A 194 -2.47 -1.27 16.14
N GLU A 195 -2.47 -0.48 17.22
CA GLU A 195 -3.69 0.04 17.84
C GLU A 195 -4.46 0.93 16.85
N THR A 196 -3.80 1.94 16.28
CA THR A 196 -4.42 2.84 15.30
C THR A 196 -4.95 2.10 14.08
N PHE A 197 -4.17 1.14 13.55
CA PHE A 197 -4.58 0.42 12.35
C PHE A 197 -5.69 -0.59 12.63
N SER A 198 -5.66 -1.25 13.78
CA SER A 198 -6.73 -2.13 14.26
C SER A 198 -8.05 -1.38 14.42
N ASP A 199 -8.02 -0.20 15.05
CA ASP A 199 -9.20 0.65 15.22
C ASP A 199 -9.81 1.06 13.87
N LEU A 200 -8.97 1.41 12.90
CA LEU A 200 -9.44 1.72 11.54
C LEU A 200 -10.14 0.52 10.88
N LEU A 201 -9.58 -0.68 11.00
CA LEU A 201 -10.16 -1.90 10.44
C LEU A 201 -11.48 -2.24 11.11
N LEU A 202 -11.54 -2.19 12.44
CA LEU A 202 -12.77 -2.42 13.21
C LEU A 202 -13.86 -1.40 12.85
N ALA A 203 -13.49 -0.12 12.76
CA ALA A 203 -14.41 0.95 12.36
C ALA A 203 -14.93 0.77 10.92
N ALA A 204 -14.13 0.19 10.02
CA ALA A 204 -14.55 -0.16 8.66
C ALA A 204 -15.42 -1.43 8.61
N GLY A 205 -15.64 -2.12 9.74
CA GLY A 205 -16.48 -3.30 9.86
C GLY A 205 -15.78 -4.61 9.55
N PHE A 206 -14.45 -4.66 9.67
CA PHE A 206 -13.69 -5.92 9.69
C PHE A 206 -13.80 -6.58 11.07
N VAL A 207 -13.58 -7.88 11.10
CA VAL A 207 -13.56 -8.70 12.32
C VAL A 207 -12.27 -9.51 12.39
N ASN A 208 -12.01 -10.15 13.53
CA ASN A 208 -10.85 -11.02 13.73
C ASN A 208 -9.51 -10.33 13.41
N VAL A 209 -9.42 -9.02 13.72
CA VAL A 209 -8.21 -8.23 13.49
C VAL A 209 -7.09 -8.74 14.37
N ARG A 210 -5.96 -9.12 13.79
CA ARG A 210 -4.80 -9.64 14.51
C ARG A 210 -3.48 -9.17 13.94
N ARG A 211 -2.52 -8.94 14.81
CA ARG A 211 -1.12 -8.75 14.46
C ARG A 211 -0.51 -10.10 14.09
N CYS A 212 0.30 -10.13 13.05
CA CYS A 212 1.02 -11.32 12.61
C CYS A 212 2.51 -11.04 12.54
N MET A 213 3.32 -12.08 12.74
CA MET A 213 4.74 -12.00 12.41
C MET A 213 4.92 -12.11 10.88
N PRO A 214 6.06 -11.62 10.35
CA PRO A 214 6.41 -11.88 8.96
C PRO A 214 6.31 -13.37 8.63
N ARG A 215 5.71 -13.73 7.51
CA ARG A 215 5.43 -15.10 7.02
C ARG A 215 4.49 -15.93 7.88
N GLU A 216 4.08 -15.43 9.04
CA GLU A 216 3.07 -16.09 9.86
C GLU A 216 1.68 -15.73 9.34
N THR A 217 0.97 -16.72 8.82
CA THR A 217 -0.41 -16.55 8.35
C THR A 217 -1.20 -17.84 8.60
N ALA A 218 -2.48 -17.68 8.97
CA ALA A 218 -3.40 -18.81 9.05
C ALA A 218 -4.05 -19.13 7.69
N PHE A 219 -3.84 -18.27 6.68
CA PHE A 219 -4.53 -18.36 5.41
C PHE A 219 -3.59 -18.80 4.29
N GLU A 220 -3.99 -19.82 3.55
CA GLU A 220 -3.17 -20.42 2.48
C GLU A 220 -2.81 -19.40 1.39
N GLU A 221 -3.75 -18.50 1.09
CA GLU A 221 -3.59 -17.49 0.04
C GLU A 221 -2.43 -16.54 0.28
N PHE A 222 -2.07 -16.30 1.55
CA PHE A 222 -1.01 -15.35 1.92
C PHE A 222 0.35 -16.00 2.16
N LYS A 223 0.43 -17.33 2.12
CA LYS A 223 1.72 -18.01 2.24
C LYS A 223 2.70 -17.52 1.19
N ASP A 224 3.91 -17.22 1.62
CA ASP A 224 5.03 -16.75 0.77
C ASP A 224 4.76 -15.44 -0.01
N LYS A 225 3.83 -14.60 0.46
CA LYS A 225 3.54 -13.31 -0.17
C LYS A 225 4.35 -12.16 0.40
N ASP A 226 4.71 -12.22 1.68
CA ASP A 226 5.50 -11.18 2.34
C ASP A 226 6.88 -11.06 1.69
N ARG A 227 7.35 -9.84 1.46
CA ARG A 227 8.69 -9.62 0.94
C ARG A 227 9.73 -9.94 2.00
N ILE A 228 10.74 -10.67 1.57
CA ILE A 228 11.78 -11.20 2.44
C ILE A 228 13.05 -10.39 2.24
N ASP A 229 13.28 -9.43 3.13
CA ASP A 229 14.61 -8.91 3.41
C ASP A 229 14.67 -8.55 4.91
N PRO A 230 15.85 -8.65 5.56
CA PRO A 230 15.96 -8.46 7.02
C PRO A 230 15.43 -7.11 7.50
N TRP A 231 15.53 -6.08 6.66
CA TRP A 231 15.05 -4.74 6.98
C TRP A 231 13.52 -4.71 7.02
N ARG A 232 12.86 -5.23 5.98
CA ARG A 232 11.40 -5.26 5.92
C ARG A 232 10.79 -6.15 7.01
N GLU A 233 11.40 -7.30 7.27
CA GLU A 233 10.94 -8.20 8.35
C GLU A 233 10.95 -7.50 9.71
N ALA A 234 11.98 -6.68 10.00
CA ALA A 234 12.08 -5.97 11.27
C ALA A 234 11.09 -4.79 11.39
N MET A 235 10.85 -4.07 10.32
CA MET A 235 10.12 -2.79 10.34
C MET A 235 8.71 -2.83 9.80
N THR A 236 8.21 -3.98 9.33
CA THR A 236 6.85 -4.10 8.82
C THR A 236 5.91 -4.64 9.88
N LEU A 237 4.82 -3.94 10.11
CA LEU A 237 3.67 -4.41 10.86
C LEU A 237 2.74 -5.15 9.89
N PHE A 238 2.60 -6.46 10.07
CA PHE A 238 1.60 -7.26 9.35
C PHE A 238 0.33 -7.40 10.17
N VAL A 239 -0.80 -7.13 9.54
CA VAL A 239 -2.13 -7.27 10.13
C VAL A 239 -3.01 -8.09 9.21
N GLU A 240 -3.70 -9.08 9.77
CA GLU A 240 -4.76 -9.82 9.10
C GLU A 240 -6.11 -9.49 9.71
N ALA A 241 -7.14 -9.52 8.88
CA ALA A 241 -8.53 -9.39 9.30
C ALA A 241 -9.47 -10.05 8.30
N GLU A 242 -10.73 -10.19 8.67
CA GLU A 242 -11.76 -10.84 7.88
C GLU A 242 -12.96 -9.91 7.65
N ALA A 243 -13.60 -10.02 6.50
CA ALA A 243 -14.96 -9.51 6.35
C ALA A 243 -15.91 -10.39 7.19
N PRO A 244 -16.92 -9.83 7.89
CA PRO A 244 -17.89 -10.63 8.60
C PRO A 244 -18.46 -11.72 7.70
N SER A 245 -18.60 -12.93 8.24
CA SER A 245 -19.39 -13.99 7.61
C SER A 245 -20.87 -13.62 7.75
N ASP A 246 -21.68 -13.91 6.75
CA ASP A 246 -23.12 -13.78 6.92
C ASP A 246 -23.53 -14.70 8.08
N CYS A 247 -24.05 -14.10 9.16
CA CYS A 247 -24.70 -14.89 10.20
C CYS A 247 -25.98 -15.47 9.60
N HIS A 248 -26.01 -16.78 9.43
CA HIS A 248 -27.25 -17.52 9.19
C HIS A 248 -28.11 -17.59 10.45
#